data_5a7e5f32e8234ddedb9c8d566f15b492
#
_entry.id   5a7e5f32e8234ddedb9c8d566f15b492
#
_cell.length_a   1.000
_cell.length_b   1.000
_cell.length_c   1.000
_cell.angle_alpha   90.00
_cell.angle_beta   90.00
_cell.angle_gamma   90.00
#
_symmetry.space_group_name_H-M   'P 1'
#
loop_
_entity.id
_entity.type
_entity.pdbx_description
1 polymer ?
#
loop_
_entity_poly.entity_id
_entity_poly.type
_entity_poly.pdbx_seq_one_letter_code
_entity_poly.pdbx_strand_id
1 'polypeptide(L)'
;MKKSGKSIQMALALLAAGTLLLNGCSAAKPAEKKSIRIGVTLYRGDDAFINNIRSSLEEKAKEYEQQTGIKVNLEIMDPKGNQNTQNSQVDRFLSLEYDAICVNMVDRSAASYVINKAMDVGTPVVFFNREPVEEDMKRWEHLYYVGEDARESAVLQGEILVDAYQENPGSLDLNEDGTVGYVMLEGERSHQDSLIRTEWSVQTMRDGDIPLEKLTGGSANWDRSQAAALMEQWIRQFGDAIEVV
;
A
#
# COMPACT_ATOMS: atom_id res chain seq x y z
N MET A 1 -31.91 26.92 -82.03
CA MET A 1 -31.11 25.95 -81.38
C MET A 1 -30.86 26.43 -79.94
N LYS A 2 -31.68 26.02 -78.96
CA LYS A 2 -31.54 26.30 -77.51
C LYS A 2 -31.86 25.03 -76.78
N LYS A 3 -30.85 24.22 -76.49
CA LYS A 3 -30.92 23.09 -75.56
C LYS A 3 -29.51 22.82 -75.00
N SER A 4 -29.03 23.59 -74.06
CA SER A 4 -27.76 23.29 -73.36
C SER A 4 -27.66 23.86 -71.93
N GLY A 5 -28.69 24.52 -71.43
CA GLY A 5 -28.63 25.16 -70.09
C GLY A 5 -29.19 24.36 -68.88
N LYS A 6 -29.97 23.34 -69.13
CA LYS A 6 -30.67 22.61 -68.00
C LYS A 6 -29.89 21.41 -67.40
N SER A 7 -28.96 20.87 -68.19
CA SER A 7 -28.13 19.72 -67.71
C SER A 7 -26.98 20.13 -66.83
N ILE A 8 -26.47 21.31 -66.93
CA ILE A 8 -25.36 21.84 -66.11
C ILE A 8 -25.84 22.30 -64.74
N GLN A 9 -27.06 22.81 -64.61
CA GLN A 9 -27.65 23.24 -63.35
C GLN A 9 -28.05 22.04 -62.47
N MET A 10 -28.43 20.91 -63.07
CA MET A 10 -28.77 19.69 -62.32
C MET A 10 -27.53 18.95 -61.83
N ALA A 11 -26.39 19.05 -62.50
CA ALA A 11 -25.12 18.47 -62.08
C ALA A 11 -24.47 19.22 -60.92
N LEU A 12 -24.61 20.56 -60.86
CA LEU A 12 -24.13 21.38 -59.74
C LEU A 12 -24.98 21.23 -58.47
N ALA A 13 -26.29 20.95 -58.58
CA ALA A 13 -27.15 20.71 -57.42
C ALA A 13 -26.90 19.36 -56.76
N LEU A 14 -26.45 18.35 -57.49
CA LEU A 14 -26.07 17.04 -56.96
C LEU A 14 -24.70 17.02 -56.32
N LEU A 15 -23.75 17.90 -56.71
CA LEU A 15 -22.46 18.05 -56.05
C LEU A 15 -22.57 18.82 -54.72
N ALA A 16 -23.51 19.75 -54.57
CA ALA A 16 -23.72 20.47 -53.32
C ALA A 16 -24.43 19.66 -52.24
N ALA A 17 -25.20 18.62 -52.62
CA ALA A 17 -25.86 17.74 -51.67
C ALA A 17 -24.94 16.61 -51.14
N GLY A 18 -23.83 16.30 -51.83
CA GLY A 18 -22.87 15.26 -51.41
C GLY A 18 -21.84 15.71 -50.38
N THR A 19 -21.65 17.03 -50.19
CA THR A 19 -20.66 17.55 -49.21
C THR A 19 -21.22 17.81 -47.80
N LEU A 20 -22.53 17.62 -47.60
CA LEU A 20 -23.18 17.81 -46.29
C LEU A 20 -23.31 16.53 -45.44
N LEU A 21 -22.85 15.39 -45.96
CA LEU A 21 -22.94 14.10 -45.23
C LEU A 21 -21.61 13.61 -44.66
N LEU A 22 -20.50 14.39 -44.73
CA LEU A 22 -19.18 13.99 -44.24
C LEU A 22 -18.73 14.72 -42.96
N ASN A 23 -19.62 15.48 -42.31
CA ASN A 23 -19.31 16.15 -41.03
C ASN A 23 -19.99 15.49 -39.82
N GLY A 24 -20.12 14.18 -39.80
CA GLY A 24 -20.85 13.44 -38.77
C GLY A 24 -20.08 12.39 -38.00
N CYS A 25 -18.75 12.48 -37.88
CA CYS A 25 -17.97 11.70 -36.92
C CYS A 25 -17.00 12.63 -36.17
N SER A 26 -17.57 13.59 -35.44
CA SER A 26 -16.89 14.13 -34.29
C SER A 26 -16.89 13.01 -33.27
N ALA A 27 -15.75 12.31 -33.11
CA ALA A 27 -15.56 11.41 -31.99
C ALA A 27 -15.85 12.22 -30.74
N ALA A 28 -16.97 11.94 -30.08
CA ALA A 28 -17.30 12.56 -28.80
C ALA A 28 -16.10 12.32 -27.90
N LYS A 29 -15.44 13.41 -27.46
CA LYS A 29 -14.47 13.30 -26.38
C LYS A 29 -15.13 12.48 -25.27
N PRO A 30 -14.43 11.47 -24.69
CA PRO A 30 -14.98 10.74 -23.55
C PRO A 30 -15.47 11.77 -22.54
N ALA A 31 -16.71 11.62 -22.10
CA ALA A 31 -17.27 12.53 -21.10
C ALA A 31 -16.34 12.50 -19.89
N GLU A 32 -15.82 13.66 -19.51
CA GLU A 32 -14.92 13.79 -18.36
C GLU A 32 -15.63 13.25 -17.13
N LYS A 33 -15.06 12.24 -16.49
CA LYS A 33 -15.70 11.54 -15.38
C LYS A 33 -15.78 12.50 -14.20
N LYS A 34 -16.98 12.89 -13.82
CA LYS A 34 -17.23 13.88 -12.74
C LYS A 34 -17.07 13.27 -11.33
N SER A 35 -16.97 11.96 -11.22
CA SER A 35 -16.77 11.26 -9.96
C SER A 35 -16.05 9.94 -10.17
N ILE A 36 -15.23 9.55 -9.20
CA ILE A 36 -14.57 8.26 -9.10
C ILE A 36 -15.01 7.56 -7.80
N ARG A 37 -15.10 6.23 -7.84
CA ARG A 37 -15.47 5.40 -6.70
C ARG A 37 -14.29 4.49 -6.37
N ILE A 38 -13.76 4.60 -5.15
CA ILE A 38 -12.64 3.81 -4.68
C ILE A 38 -13.07 2.99 -3.47
N GLY A 39 -12.98 1.67 -3.57
CA GLY A 39 -13.19 0.76 -2.46
C GLY A 39 -11.89 0.50 -1.72
N VAL A 40 -11.89 0.61 -0.39
CA VAL A 40 -10.71 0.33 0.44
C VAL A 40 -11.07 -0.77 1.43
N THR A 41 -10.27 -1.82 1.49
CA THR A 41 -10.38 -2.82 2.57
C THR A 41 -9.09 -2.86 3.36
N LEU A 42 -9.21 -2.64 4.67
CA LEU A 42 -8.10 -2.71 5.63
C LEU A 42 -7.80 -4.17 5.98
N TYR A 43 -6.68 -4.46 6.71
CA TYR A 43 -6.52 -5.78 7.30
C TYR A 43 -7.23 -5.88 8.67
N ARG A 44 -7.24 -4.79 9.43
CA ARG A 44 -8.04 -4.57 10.65
C ARG A 44 -8.09 -3.08 10.99
N GLY A 45 -9.15 -2.67 11.67
CA GLY A 45 -9.43 -1.26 11.97
C GLY A 45 -9.04 -0.81 13.39
N ASP A 46 -8.48 -1.68 14.22
CA ASP A 46 -8.03 -1.39 15.59
C ASP A 46 -6.51 -1.06 15.67
N ASP A 47 -5.81 -1.11 14.55
CA ASP A 47 -4.41 -0.74 14.42
C ASP A 47 -4.24 0.79 14.29
N ALA A 48 -3.44 1.40 15.18
CA ALA A 48 -3.25 2.84 15.20
C ALA A 48 -2.56 3.39 13.93
N PHE A 49 -1.59 2.65 13.37
CA PHE A 49 -0.90 3.04 12.13
C PHE A 49 -1.87 3.01 10.93
N ILE A 50 -2.67 1.95 10.82
CA ILE A 50 -3.66 1.81 9.76
C ILE A 50 -4.77 2.87 9.87
N ASN A 51 -5.15 3.26 11.09
CA ASN A 51 -6.09 4.37 11.29
C ASN A 51 -5.52 5.72 10.82
N ASN A 52 -4.21 5.96 10.97
CA ASN A 52 -3.57 7.14 10.41
C ASN A 52 -3.59 7.12 8.88
N ILE A 53 -3.30 5.97 8.26
CA ILE A 53 -3.41 5.80 6.80
C ILE A 53 -4.84 6.07 6.33
N ARG A 54 -5.83 5.50 7.02
CA ARG A 54 -7.26 5.75 6.73
C ARG A 54 -7.58 7.25 6.74
N SER A 55 -7.19 7.95 7.80
CA SER A 55 -7.44 9.40 7.93
C SER A 55 -6.77 10.20 6.81
N SER A 56 -5.53 9.82 6.45
CA SER A 56 -4.80 10.44 5.35
C SER A 56 -5.45 10.17 3.99
N LEU A 57 -5.97 8.98 3.75
CA LEU A 57 -6.72 8.66 2.52
C LEU A 57 -7.98 9.52 2.40
N GLU A 58 -8.74 9.68 3.50
CA GLU A 58 -9.95 10.51 3.54
C GLU A 58 -9.61 12.00 3.30
N GLU A 59 -8.50 12.49 3.84
CA GLU A 59 -8.02 13.86 3.64
C GLU A 59 -7.56 14.08 2.19
N LYS A 60 -6.73 13.18 1.64
CA LYS A 60 -6.22 13.28 0.27
C LYS A 60 -7.34 13.15 -0.78
N ALA A 61 -8.36 12.36 -0.52
CA ALA A 61 -9.55 12.32 -1.38
C ALA A 61 -10.25 13.69 -1.46
N LYS A 62 -10.40 14.39 -0.31
CA LYS A 62 -10.99 15.75 -0.28
C LYS A 62 -10.11 16.79 -0.95
N GLU A 63 -8.78 16.73 -0.73
CA GLU A 63 -7.83 17.62 -1.40
C GLU A 63 -7.90 17.46 -2.93
N TYR A 64 -7.92 16.22 -3.41
CA TYR A 64 -8.03 15.92 -4.83
C TYR A 64 -9.33 16.46 -5.45
N GLU A 65 -10.45 16.28 -4.73
CA GLU A 65 -11.75 16.83 -5.14
C GLU A 65 -11.70 18.36 -5.24
N GLN A 66 -11.08 19.06 -4.27
CA GLN A 66 -10.91 20.51 -4.28
C GLN A 66 -10.04 21.00 -5.44
N GLN A 67 -8.96 20.27 -5.78
CA GLN A 67 -8.02 20.66 -6.82
C GLN A 67 -8.56 20.40 -8.23
N THR A 68 -9.32 19.32 -8.41
CA THR A 68 -9.72 18.85 -9.75
C THR A 68 -11.19 19.05 -10.07
N GLY A 69 -12.03 19.25 -9.05
CA GLY A 69 -13.49 19.23 -9.20
C GLY A 69 -14.08 17.83 -9.42
N ILE A 70 -13.24 16.78 -9.39
CA ILE A 70 -13.68 15.38 -9.54
C ILE A 70 -14.03 14.82 -8.16
N LYS A 71 -15.29 14.47 -7.94
CA LYS A 71 -15.72 13.90 -6.67
C LYS A 71 -15.11 12.51 -6.43
N VAL A 72 -14.50 12.31 -5.26
CA VAL A 72 -13.96 11.02 -4.83
C VAL A 72 -14.89 10.37 -3.80
N ASN A 73 -15.58 9.31 -4.21
CA ASN A 73 -16.40 8.51 -3.30
C ASN A 73 -15.54 7.37 -2.75
N LEU A 74 -15.06 7.55 -1.53
CA LEU A 74 -14.22 6.59 -0.83
C LEU A 74 -15.09 5.76 0.13
N GLU A 75 -15.14 4.44 -0.06
CA GLU A 75 -15.78 3.50 0.88
C GLU A 75 -14.69 2.65 1.53
N ILE A 76 -14.53 2.77 2.86
CA ILE A 76 -13.51 2.05 3.63
C ILE A 76 -14.17 1.00 4.50
N MET A 77 -13.76 -0.27 4.35
CA MET A 77 -14.30 -1.41 5.08
C MET A 77 -13.22 -2.09 5.95
N ASP A 78 -13.65 -2.56 7.13
CA ASP A 78 -12.80 -3.30 8.06
C ASP A 78 -13.21 -4.78 8.08
N PRO A 79 -12.36 -5.72 7.66
CA PRO A 79 -12.61 -7.15 7.73
C PRO A 79 -12.31 -7.75 9.10
N LYS A 80 -11.80 -6.96 10.06
CA LYS A 80 -11.47 -7.40 11.43
C LYS A 80 -10.49 -8.58 11.48
N GLY A 81 -9.46 -8.56 10.62
CA GLY A 81 -8.45 -9.62 10.55
C GLY A 81 -8.95 -10.93 9.93
N ASN A 82 -10.09 -10.94 9.26
CA ASN A 82 -10.65 -12.14 8.63
C ASN A 82 -10.54 -12.09 7.11
N GLN A 83 -9.74 -12.96 6.51
CA GLN A 83 -9.49 -13.01 5.07
C GLN A 83 -10.76 -13.30 4.25
N ASN A 84 -11.67 -14.17 4.73
CA ASN A 84 -12.91 -14.46 4.02
C ASN A 84 -13.85 -13.25 4.00
N THR A 85 -13.88 -12.49 5.08
CA THR A 85 -14.61 -11.21 5.13
C THR A 85 -14.00 -10.21 4.16
N GLN A 86 -12.68 -10.11 4.08
CA GLN A 86 -11.97 -9.26 3.13
C GLN A 86 -12.31 -9.64 1.68
N ASN A 87 -12.28 -10.94 1.36
CA ASN A 87 -12.67 -11.43 0.03
C ASN A 87 -14.10 -11.01 -0.34
N SER A 88 -15.05 -11.12 0.61
CA SER A 88 -16.44 -10.69 0.39
C SER A 88 -16.55 -9.17 0.20
N GLN A 89 -15.69 -8.36 0.86
CA GLN A 89 -15.64 -6.91 0.66
C GLN A 89 -15.11 -6.57 -0.74
N VAL A 90 -14.08 -7.28 -1.20
CA VAL A 90 -13.56 -7.15 -2.57
C VAL A 90 -14.63 -7.52 -3.60
N ASP A 91 -15.29 -8.68 -3.45
CA ASP A 91 -16.39 -9.09 -4.35
C ASP A 91 -17.50 -8.02 -4.41
N ARG A 92 -17.83 -7.40 -3.28
CA ARG A 92 -18.81 -6.31 -3.21
C ARG A 92 -18.36 -5.10 -4.03
N PHE A 93 -17.09 -4.63 -3.86
CA PHE A 93 -16.58 -3.49 -4.61
C PHE A 93 -16.60 -3.77 -6.12
N LEU A 94 -16.16 -4.95 -6.53
CA LEU A 94 -16.11 -5.34 -7.94
C LEU A 94 -17.50 -5.48 -8.54
N SER A 95 -18.45 -6.10 -7.82
CA SER A 95 -19.86 -6.25 -8.28
C SER A 95 -20.60 -4.92 -8.39
N LEU A 96 -20.19 -3.90 -7.64
CA LEU A 96 -20.73 -2.56 -7.71
C LEU A 96 -19.94 -1.64 -8.67
N GLU A 97 -19.03 -2.20 -9.47
CA GLU A 97 -18.25 -1.52 -10.50
C GLU A 97 -17.48 -0.29 -9.96
N TYR A 98 -16.71 -0.49 -8.87
CA TYR A 98 -15.78 0.53 -8.38
C TYR A 98 -14.67 0.76 -9.39
N ASP A 99 -14.19 2.02 -9.51
CA ASP A 99 -13.17 2.42 -10.49
C ASP A 99 -11.77 1.91 -10.14
N ALA A 100 -11.52 1.69 -8.85
CA ALA A 100 -10.32 1.08 -8.31
C ALA A 100 -10.61 0.49 -6.92
N ILE A 101 -9.80 -0.48 -6.52
CA ILE A 101 -9.80 -0.98 -5.14
C ILE A 101 -8.42 -0.84 -4.52
N CYS A 102 -8.38 -0.45 -3.24
CA CYS A 102 -7.17 -0.41 -2.42
C CYS A 102 -7.27 -1.52 -1.36
N VAL A 103 -6.26 -2.37 -1.26
CA VAL A 103 -6.32 -3.57 -0.42
C VAL A 103 -5.10 -3.64 0.49
N ASN A 104 -5.32 -3.56 1.80
CA ASN A 104 -4.33 -3.95 2.80
C ASN A 104 -4.64 -5.40 3.19
N MET A 105 -3.89 -6.34 2.64
CA MET A 105 -4.18 -7.78 2.78
C MET A 105 -4.22 -8.22 4.25
N VAL A 106 -5.21 -9.02 4.62
CA VAL A 106 -5.19 -9.75 5.91
C VAL A 106 -4.09 -10.80 5.87
N ASP A 107 -4.08 -11.61 4.81
CA ASP A 107 -3.05 -12.59 4.52
C ASP A 107 -2.44 -12.28 3.13
N ARG A 108 -1.17 -11.84 3.11
CA ARG A 108 -0.48 -11.48 1.88
C ARG A 108 -0.36 -12.64 0.88
N SER A 109 -0.35 -13.87 1.36
CA SER A 109 -0.29 -15.07 0.52
C SER A 109 -1.62 -15.39 -0.19
N ALA A 110 -2.72 -14.77 0.25
CA ALA A 110 -4.04 -14.93 -0.35
C ALA A 110 -4.35 -13.88 -1.45
N ALA A 111 -3.38 -13.08 -1.87
CA ALA A 111 -3.58 -12.00 -2.85
C ALA A 111 -4.08 -12.50 -4.21
N SER A 112 -3.74 -13.73 -4.59
CA SER A 112 -4.20 -14.36 -5.85
C SER A 112 -5.71 -14.33 -6.03
N TYR A 113 -6.50 -14.44 -4.95
CA TYR A 113 -7.95 -14.33 -5.03
C TYR A 113 -8.39 -12.94 -5.50
N VAL A 114 -7.88 -11.90 -4.85
CA VAL A 114 -8.17 -10.49 -5.17
C VAL A 114 -7.77 -10.18 -6.60
N ILE A 115 -6.56 -10.59 -6.98
CA ILE A 115 -5.99 -10.35 -8.32
C ILE A 115 -6.86 -11.00 -9.40
N ASN A 116 -7.23 -12.28 -9.27
CA ASN A 116 -8.05 -12.96 -10.24
C ASN A 116 -9.40 -12.26 -10.43
N LYS A 117 -10.08 -11.94 -9.33
CA LYS A 117 -11.37 -11.27 -9.36
C LYS A 117 -11.32 -9.88 -9.99
N ALA A 118 -10.29 -9.11 -9.70
CA ALA A 118 -10.09 -7.78 -10.27
C ALA A 118 -9.74 -7.85 -11.77
N MET A 119 -8.89 -8.80 -12.18
CA MET A 119 -8.56 -9.06 -13.58
C MET A 119 -9.80 -9.43 -14.41
N ASP A 120 -10.69 -10.28 -13.88
CA ASP A 120 -11.90 -10.73 -14.58
C ASP A 120 -12.82 -9.56 -14.99
N VAL A 121 -12.80 -8.47 -14.22
CA VAL A 121 -13.65 -7.28 -14.48
C VAL A 121 -12.85 -6.05 -14.91
N GLY A 122 -11.51 -6.12 -14.94
CA GLY A 122 -10.63 -5.04 -15.36
C GLY A 122 -10.50 -3.89 -14.35
N THR A 123 -10.78 -4.11 -13.06
CA THR A 123 -10.68 -3.09 -12.01
C THR A 123 -9.26 -3.06 -11.43
N PRO A 124 -8.51 -1.93 -11.53
CA PRO A 124 -7.16 -1.82 -11.00
C PRO A 124 -7.12 -1.98 -9.47
N VAL A 125 -6.02 -2.60 -9.00
CA VAL A 125 -5.80 -2.86 -7.57
C VAL A 125 -4.55 -2.16 -7.09
N VAL A 126 -4.67 -1.41 -6.00
CA VAL A 126 -3.55 -0.84 -5.24
C VAL A 126 -3.43 -1.60 -3.93
N PHE A 127 -2.44 -2.46 -3.82
CA PHE A 127 -2.08 -3.03 -2.53
C PHE A 127 -1.30 -2.00 -1.71
N PHE A 128 -1.49 -1.98 -0.41
CA PHE A 128 -0.75 -1.06 0.45
C PHE A 128 -0.37 -1.70 1.78
N ASN A 129 0.73 -1.22 2.38
CA ASN A 129 1.33 -1.68 3.63
C ASN A 129 1.80 -3.16 3.57
N ARG A 130 0.90 -4.12 3.33
CA ARG A 130 1.24 -5.54 3.23
C ARG A 130 1.43 -5.93 1.76
N GLU A 131 2.69 -6.06 1.36
CA GLU A 131 3.05 -6.40 -0.02
C GLU A 131 2.70 -7.85 -0.35
N PRO A 132 1.94 -8.11 -1.42
CA PRO A 132 1.78 -9.46 -1.95
C PRO A 132 3.12 -10.08 -2.33
N VAL A 133 3.15 -11.38 -2.56
CA VAL A 133 4.37 -12.02 -3.07
C VAL A 133 4.68 -11.54 -4.50
N GLU A 134 5.96 -11.45 -4.82
CA GLU A 134 6.44 -10.85 -6.08
C GLU A 134 5.83 -11.50 -7.33
N GLU A 135 5.65 -12.82 -7.30
CA GLU A 135 5.04 -13.59 -8.38
C GLU A 135 3.59 -13.18 -8.65
N ASP A 136 2.84 -12.84 -7.60
CA ASP A 136 1.47 -12.35 -7.74
C ASP A 136 1.43 -10.95 -8.34
N MET A 137 2.36 -10.06 -7.98
CA MET A 137 2.43 -8.69 -8.51
C MET A 137 2.79 -8.63 -10.00
N LYS A 138 3.47 -9.67 -10.54
CA LYS A 138 3.84 -9.76 -11.96
C LYS A 138 2.71 -10.23 -12.88
N ARG A 139 1.56 -10.64 -12.34
CA ARG A 139 0.49 -11.31 -13.11
C ARG A 139 -0.33 -10.36 -13.96
N TRP A 140 -0.34 -9.07 -13.64
CA TRP A 140 -1.16 -8.09 -14.34
C TRP A 140 -0.59 -6.67 -14.21
N GLU A 141 -0.66 -5.88 -15.29
CA GLU A 141 -0.09 -4.52 -15.35
C GLU A 141 -0.86 -3.46 -14.53
N HIS A 142 -2.09 -3.77 -14.08
CA HIS A 142 -2.91 -2.86 -13.26
C HIS A 142 -2.86 -3.22 -11.77
N LEU A 143 -1.80 -3.89 -11.34
CA LEU A 143 -1.47 -4.11 -9.92
C LEU A 143 -0.40 -3.11 -9.49
N TYR A 144 -0.66 -2.45 -8.39
CA TYR A 144 0.24 -1.46 -7.82
C TYR A 144 0.47 -1.78 -6.35
N TYR A 145 1.64 -1.42 -5.83
CA TYR A 145 1.94 -1.51 -4.41
C TYR A 145 2.43 -0.16 -3.89
N VAL A 146 1.96 0.22 -2.71
CA VAL A 146 2.39 1.39 -1.96
C VAL A 146 2.75 0.95 -0.54
N GLY A 147 4.02 1.02 -0.22
CA GLY A 147 4.57 0.66 1.08
C GLY A 147 5.94 1.28 1.30
N GLU A 148 6.55 0.93 2.43
CA GLU A 148 7.94 1.33 2.73
C GLU A 148 8.94 0.32 2.14
N ASP A 149 10.19 0.74 1.99
CA ASP A 149 11.32 -0.19 1.88
C ASP A 149 11.71 -0.64 3.29
N ALA A 150 11.26 -1.84 3.65
CA ALA A 150 11.48 -2.40 4.98
C ALA A 150 12.97 -2.60 5.28
N ARG A 151 13.80 -2.86 4.25
CA ARG A 151 15.24 -3.02 4.41
C ARG A 151 15.92 -1.68 4.67
N GLU A 152 15.59 -0.64 3.88
CA GLU A 152 16.09 0.71 4.11
C GLU A 152 15.74 1.18 5.52
N SER A 153 14.48 1.01 5.93
CA SER A 153 14.01 1.34 7.28
C SER A 153 14.81 0.61 8.37
N ALA A 154 15.11 -0.68 8.16
CA ALA A 154 15.89 -1.48 9.11
C ALA A 154 17.35 -1.05 9.19
N VAL A 155 17.96 -0.78 8.03
CA VAL A 155 19.37 -0.30 7.97
C VAL A 155 19.50 1.03 8.68
N LEU A 156 18.64 2.00 8.38
CA LEU A 156 18.63 3.30 9.07
C LEU A 156 18.47 3.16 10.59
N GLN A 157 17.63 2.23 11.04
CA GLN A 157 17.45 1.94 12.47
C GLN A 157 18.74 1.39 13.10
N GLY A 158 19.43 0.49 12.41
CA GLY A 158 20.74 -0.04 12.84
C GLY A 158 21.83 0.99 12.83
N GLU A 159 21.90 1.84 11.79
CA GLU A 159 22.91 2.91 11.65
C GLU A 159 22.84 3.93 12.79
N ILE A 160 21.64 4.28 13.28
CA ILE A 160 21.50 5.17 14.45
C ILE A 160 22.26 4.62 15.66
N LEU A 161 22.20 3.29 15.89
CA LEU A 161 22.90 2.64 17.00
C LEU A 161 24.39 2.49 16.72
N VAL A 162 24.77 2.23 15.46
CA VAL A 162 26.19 2.17 15.05
C VAL A 162 26.86 3.52 15.27
N ASP A 163 26.23 4.62 14.82
CA ASP A 163 26.76 5.97 15.01
C ASP A 163 26.93 6.30 16.49
N ALA A 164 25.91 6.00 17.32
CA ALA A 164 25.97 6.23 18.76
C ALA A 164 27.11 5.43 19.44
N TYR A 165 27.27 4.16 19.06
CA TYR A 165 28.32 3.29 19.58
C TYR A 165 29.72 3.75 19.15
N GLN A 166 29.91 4.15 17.89
CA GLN A 166 31.18 4.62 17.37
C GLN A 166 31.59 5.96 17.98
N GLU A 167 30.61 6.84 18.27
CA GLU A 167 30.90 8.11 18.97
C GLU A 167 31.28 7.86 20.44
N ASN A 168 30.56 6.99 21.14
CA ASN A 168 30.84 6.62 22.52
C ASN A 168 30.28 5.21 22.82
N PRO A 169 31.10 4.16 22.88
CA PRO A 169 30.67 2.80 23.20
C PRO A 169 29.82 2.70 24.48
N GLY A 170 30.14 3.47 25.51
CA GLY A 170 29.37 3.50 26.76
C GLY A 170 27.99 4.14 26.64
N SER A 171 27.60 4.64 25.45
CA SER A 171 26.21 5.06 25.18
C SER A 171 25.26 3.89 24.99
N LEU A 172 25.77 2.71 24.64
CA LEU A 172 25.00 1.47 24.46
C LEU A 172 25.43 0.39 25.46
N ASP A 173 26.74 0.17 25.69
CA ASP A 173 27.29 -0.73 26.73
C ASP A 173 27.25 0.01 28.07
N LEU A 174 26.07 0.00 28.70
CA LEU A 174 25.79 0.79 29.90
C LEU A 174 26.35 0.15 31.18
N ASN A 175 26.53 -1.17 31.16
CA ASN A 175 27.05 -1.95 32.29
C ASN A 175 28.56 -2.17 32.21
N GLU A 176 29.20 -1.72 31.10
CA GLU A 176 30.66 -1.76 30.83
C GLU A 176 31.23 -3.18 30.81
N ASP A 177 30.42 -4.19 30.40
CA ASP A 177 30.88 -5.59 30.30
C ASP A 177 31.50 -5.93 28.93
N GLY A 178 31.49 -4.99 27.99
CA GLY A 178 32.04 -5.12 26.65
C GLY A 178 31.08 -5.76 25.64
N THR A 179 29.80 -5.88 26.00
CA THR A 179 28.77 -6.47 25.16
C THR A 179 27.50 -5.65 25.28
N VAL A 180 26.79 -5.43 24.18
CA VAL A 180 25.49 -4.74 24.20
C VAL A 180 24.34 -5.76 24.23
N GLY A 181 23.71 -5.87 25.39
CA GLY A 181 22.58 -6.76 25.62
C GLY A 181 21.29 -6.22 25.01
N TYR A 182 20.69 -6.94 24.08
CA TYR A 182 19.45 -6.48 23.45
C TYR A 182 18.30 -7.45 23.54
N VAL A 183 17.07 -6.89 23.55
CA VAL A 183 15.80 -7.63 23.35
C VAL A 183 15.14 -7.17 22.08
N MET A 184 14.42 -8.07 21.38
CA MET A 184 13.79 -7.77 20.10
C MET A 184 12.26 -7.86 20.19
N LEU A 185 11.59 -6.73 20.08
CA LEU A 185 10.14 -6.66 19.85
C LEU A 185 9.84 -6.77 18.36
N GLU A 186 9.26 -7.92 18.00
CA GLU A 186 8.92 -8.23 16.61
C GLU A 186 7.45 -7.88 16.32
N GLY A 187 7.15 -7.52 15.08
CA GLY A 187 5.79 -7.41 14.59
C GLY A 187 5.14 -8.79 14.36
N GLU A 188 4.12 -8.83 13.52
CA GLU A 188 3.45 -10.08 13.13
C GLU A 188 4.37 -10.94 12.26
N ARG A 189 4.53 -12.23 12.61
CA ARG A 189 5.48 -13.14 11.95
C ARG A 189 5.23 -13.39 10.46
N SER A 190 3.99 -13.21 10.00
CA SER A 190 3.62 -13.35 8.59
C SER A 190 3.84 -12.06 7.77
N HIS A 191 4.18 -10.95 8.43
CA HIS A 191 4.38 -9.64 7.79
C HIS A 191 5.83 -9.52 7.31
N GLN A 192 6.04 -9.18 6.03
CA GLN A 192 7.38 -9.04 5.46
C GLN A 192 8.23 -8.00 6.19
N ASP A 193 7.64 -6.85 6.58
CA ASP A 193 8.36 -5.80 7.28
C ASP A 193 8.88 -6.28 8.64
N SER A 194 8.10 -7.11 9.35
CA SER A 194 8.55 -7.68 10.63
C SER A 194 9.80 -8.54 10.46
N LEU A 195 9.80 -9.40 9.45
CA LEU A 195 10.93 -10.29 9.16
C LEU A 195 12.18 -9.51 8.71
N ILE A 196 12.00 -8.64 7.72
CA ILE A 196 13.09 -7.88 7.11
C ILE A 196 13.68 -6.89 8.12
N ARG A 197 12.85 -6.16 8.85
CA ARG A 197 13.32 -5.19 9.84
C ARG A 197 14.03 -5.84 11.01
N THR A 198 13.54 -6.97 11.50
CA THR A 198 14.21 -7.74 12.56
C THR A 198 15.58 -8.25 12.12
N GLU A 199 15.70 -8.75 10.88
CA GLU A 199 16.96 -9.27 10.37
C GLU A 199 17.98 -8.14 10.11
N TRP A 200 17.59 -7.16 9.31
CA TRP A 200 18.52 -6.15 8.81
C TRP A 200 18.93 -5.10 9.85
N SER A 201 18.11 -4.78 10.85
CA SER A 201 18.53 -3.90 11.94
C SER A 201 19.67 -4.52 12.74
N VAL A 202 19.54 -5.80 13.09
CA VAL A 202 20.57 -6.54 13.82
C VAL A 202 21.82 -6.78 12.95
N GLN A 203 21.63 -7.08 11.66
CA GLN A 203 22.76 -7.26 10.75
C GLN A 203 23.57 -5.96 10.58
N THR A 204 22.92 -4.82 10.44
CA THR A 204 23.57 -3.51 10.35
C THR A 204 24.41 -3.20 11.60
N MET A 205 23.87 -3.47 12.79
CA MET A 205 24.61 -3.30 14.04
C MET A 205 25.85 -4.21 14.10
N ARG A 206 25.76 -5.46 13.65
CA ARG A 206 26.89 -6.39 13.58
C ARG A 206 27.95 -5.94 12.56
N ASP A 207 27.51 -5.47 11.40
CA ASP A 207 28.40 -4.95 10.35
C ASP A 207 29.11 -3.67 10.82
N GLY A 208 28.53 -2.94 11.78
CA GLY A 208 29.14 -1.82 12.49
C GLY A 208 30.02 -2.19 13.68
N ASP A 209 30.38 -3.48 13.81
CA ASP A 209 31.26 -4.03 14.85
C ASP A 209 30.75 -3.84 16.31
N ILE A 210 29.42 -3.71 16.50
CA ILE A 210 28.86 -3.70 17.86
C ILE A 210 28.84 -5.14 18.42
N PRO A 211 29.45 -5.41 19.56
CA PRO A 211 29.43 -6.73 20.19
C PRO A 211 28.04 -6.99 20.82
N LEU A 212 27.14 -7.60 20.05
CA LEU A 212 25.74 -7.81 20.44
C LEU A 212 25.50 -9.15 21.14
N GLU A 213 24.78 -9.12 22.24
CA GLU A 213 24.18 -10.29 22.87
C GLU A 213 22.65 -10.24 22.82
N LYS A 214 22.01 -11.22 22.13
CA LYS A 214 20.55 -11.34 22.13
C LYS A 214 20.08 -12.00 23.40
N LEU A 215 19.49 -11.23 24.31
CA LEU A 215 18.91 -11.76 25.55
C LEU A 215 17.60 -12.53 25.27
N THR A 216 16.72 -11.96 24.47
CA THR A 216 15.44 -12.59 24.07
C THR A 216 14.80 -11.84 22.91
N GLY A 217 13.64 -12.36 22.44
CA GLY A 217 12.79 -11.69 21.47
C GLY A 217 11.41 -12.33 21.40
N GLY A 218 10.44 -11.59 20.90
CA GLY A 218 9.08 -12.08 20.77
C GLY A 218 8.19 -11.18 19.93
N SER A 219 7.18 -11.80 19.30
CA SER A 219 6.21 -11.08 18.50
C SER A 219 5.15 -10.41 19.37
N ALA A 220 5.02 -9.10 19.19
CA ALA A 220 3.94 -8.30 19.77
C ALA A 220 2.78 -8.06 18.78
N ASN A 221 2.82 -8.63 17.57
CA ASN A 221 1.76 -8.60 16.56
C ASN A 221 1.23 -7.18 16.26
N TRP A 222 2.12 -6.17 16.26
CA TRP A 222 1.77 -4.74 16.12
C TRP A 222 0.77 -4.24 17.18
N ASP A 223 0.66 -4.96 18.31
CA ASP A 223 -0.24 -4.64 19.42
C ASP A 223 0.53 -4.02 20.57
N ARG A 224 0.15 -2.79 20.95
CA ARG A 224 0.81 -2.04 22.02
C ARG A 224 0.75 -2.75 23.38
N SER A 225 -0.37 -3.40 23.69
CA SER A 225 -0.57 -4.07 24.96
C SER A 225 0.29 -5.33 25.08
N GLN A 226 0.43 -6.08 23.95
CA GLN A 226 1.32 -7.24 23.89
C GLN A 226 2.78 -6.81 24.01
N ALA A 227 3.18 -5.73 23.33
CA ALA A 227 4.53 -5.19 23.43
C ALA A 227 4.86 -4.77 24.88
N ALA A 228 3.94 -4.06 25.54
CA ALA A 228 4.11 -3.67 26.94
C ALA A 228 4.25 -4.89 27.87
N ALA A 229 3.40 -5.91 27.70
CA ALA A 229 3.44 -7.12 28.50
C ALA A 229 4.76 -7.90 28.32
N LEU A 230 5.28 -8.01 27.09
CA LEU A 230 6.58 -8.61 26.82
C LEU A 230 7.71 -7.81 27.49
N MET A 231 7.72 -6.49 27.35
CA MET A 231 8.74 -5.66 27.99
C MET A 231 8.69 -5.73 29.51
N GLU A 232 7.53 -5.71 30.13
CA GLU A 232 7.40 -5.90 31.59
C GLU A 232 7.97 -7.25 32.05
N GLN A 233 7.74 -8.31 31.28
CA GLN A 233 8.31 -9.63 31.57
C GLN A 233 9.83 -9.61 31.45
N TRP A 234 10.37 -9.06 30.37
CA TRP A 234 11.79 -9.04 30.11
C TRP A 234 12.58 -8.16 31.08
N ILE A 235 12.03 -6.98 31.44
CA ILE A 235 12.63 -6.13 32.47
C ILE A 235 12.73 -6.87 33.82
N ARG A 236 11.68 -7.64 34.19
CA ARG A 236 11.74 -8.46 35.42
C ARG A 236 12.76 -9.59 35.35
N GLN A 237 13.03 -10.14 34.15
CA GLN A 237 13.93 -11.26 33.94
C GLN A 237 15.39 -10.85 33.78
N PHE A 238 15.66 -9.80 33.05
CA PHE A 238 17.00 -9.41 32.62
C PHE A 238 17.48 -8.09 33.27
N GLY A 239 16.55 -7.24 33.72
CA GLY A 239 16.87 -5.97 34.39
C GLY A 239 17.84 -5.10 33.60
N ASP A 240 18.94 -4.74 34.25
CA ASP A 240 19.96 -3.84 33.69
C ASP A 240 20.81 -4.46 32.56
N ALA A 241 20.65 -5.75 32.28
CA ALA A 241 21.25 -6.38 31.12
C ALA A 241 20.58 -6.00 29.80
N ILE A 242 19.38 -5.39 29.84
CA ILE A 242 18.71 -4.84 28.65
C ILE A 242 19.24 -3.44 28.40
N GLU A 243 20.03 -3.26 27.37
CA GLU A 243 20.66 -2.00 27.00
C GLU A 243 20.05 -1.42 25.70
N VAL A 244 19.55 -2.30 24.81
CA VAL A 244 18.87 -1.93 23.55
C VAL A 244 17.58 -2.73 23.38
N VAL A 245 16.54 -2.04 22.83
CA VAL A 245 15.25 -2.62 22.47
C VAL A 245 14.95 -2.38 21.00
#